data_a3330e8b34cf953fe48a0dbaedea8150
#
_entry.id   a3330e8b34cf953fe48a0dbaedea8150
#
_cell.length_a   1.000
_cell.length_b   1.000
_cell.length_c   1.000
_cell.angle_alpha   90.00
_cell.angle_beta   90.00
_cell.angle_gamma   90.00
#
_symmetry.space_group_name_H-M   'P 1'
#
loop_
_entity.id
_entity.type
_entity.pdbx_description
1 polymer ?
#
loop_
_entity_poly.entity_id
_entity_poly.type
_entity_poly.pdbx_seq_one_letter_code
_entity_poly.pdbx_strand_id
1 'polypeptide(L)'
;MLAITLKSMSSSLNPSIDRARQAERIAQAEVHVFRADQHAEICHELVDGHQAVLKAYGIKSLTTFNRDWIGNPKVIVIAAVGLGAGVDGRTGRLLGGARMHGAHTVDELPLLKAIGGQDSGLREHMEPYVEEGAFELGGMWNSIEMAGMGVEATFMIQAAMAALTICGGRHLFALTSPVTRRMQKPLAFFTEDGVGDNGYFTYPTPKLRATIARYTFPEHLKDVQPKVRALLEGIWQNPEGMVHQVHGPKGELNLKFRLEV
;
A
#
# COMPACT_ATOMS: atom_id res chain seq x y z
N MET A 1 16.17 3.23 -12.51
CA MET A 1 16.31 2.08 -13.39
C MET A 1 16.36 0.84 -12.51
N LEU A 2 15.19 0.30 -12.18
CA LEU A 2 15.00 -0.95 -11.42
C LEU A 2 13.88 -1.72 -12.11
N ALA A 3 14.11 -2.00 -13.40
CA ALA A 3 13.46 -3.10 -14.09
C ALA A 3 14.35 -4.32 -13.84
N ILE A 4 14.22 -4.94 -12.67
CA ILE A 4 14.80 -6.26 -12.46
C ILE A 4 13.80 -7.23 -13.04
N THR A 5 14.12 -7.65 -14.25
CA THR A 5 13.58 -8.81 -14.93
C THR A 5 13.69 -10.01 -13.97
N LEU A 6 12.55 -10.59 -13.61
CA LEU A 6 12.47 -11.90 -12.96
C LEU A 6 12.99 -12.99 -13.92
N LYS A 7 14.29 -13.00 -14.19
CA LYS A 7 14.98 -14.09 -14.86
C LYS A 7 16.16 -14.55 -14.01
N SER A 8 16.08 -15.85 -13.63
CA SER A 8 17.15 -16.67 -13.06
C SER A 8 17.62 -16.33 -11.63
N MET A 9 16.82 -16.72 -10.65
CA MET A 9 17.35 -17.34 -9.45
C MET A 9 16.79 -18.75 -9.30
N SER A 10 17.08 -19.59 -10.28
CA SER A 10 16.91 -21.03 -10.24
C SER A 10 18.30 -21.64 -10.14
N SER A 11 18.81 -21.77 -8.92
CA SER A 11 19.71 -22.87 -8.55
C SER A 11 20.12 -22.77 -7.09
N SER A 12 19.83 -23.82 -6.36
CA SER A 12 20.34 -24.22 -5.04
C SER A 12 19.45 -23.97 -3.81
N LEU A 13 18.13 -24.13 -3.92
CA LEU A 13 17.28 -24.39 -2.76
C LEU A 13 16.87 -25.88 -2.78
N ASN A 14 17.05 -26.56 -1.65
CA ASN A 14 16.82 -27.99 -1.46
C ASN A 14 15.37 -28.37 -1.88
N PRO A 15 15.17 -29.26 -2.88
CA PRO A 15 13.83 -29.55 -3.44
C PRO A 15 12.82 -30.10 -2.44
N SER A 16 13.27 -30.63 -1.28
CA SER A 16 12.41 -31.12 -0.22
C SER A 16 11.82 -30.00 0.65
N ILE A 17 12.51 -28.87 0.80
CA ILE A 17 12.03 -27.70 1.55
C ILE A 17 11.00 -26.91 0.71
N ASP A 18 11.21 -26.84 -0.62
CA ASP A 18 10.27 -26.20 -1.52
C ASP A 18 8.94 -26.95 -1.63
N ARG A 19 8.94 -28.29 -1.62
CA ARG A 19 7.71 -29.08 -1.66
C ARG A 19 6.85 -28.95 -0.40
N ALA A 20 7.45 -28.82 0.78
CA ALA A 20 6.72 -28.57 2.02
C ALA A 20 6.13 -27.13 2.08
N ARG A 21 6.82 -26.13 1.53
CA ARG A 21 6.33 -24.75 1.40
C ARG A 21 5.27 -24.56 0.30
N GLN A 22 5.22 -25.46 -0.70
CA GLN A 22 4.19 -25.45 -1.75
C GLN A 22 2.82 -25.99 -1.27
N ALA A 23 2.73 -26.56 -0.09
CA ALA A 23 1.53 -27.25 0.38
C ALA A 23 0.45 -26.34 1.01
N GLU A 24 0.76 -25.11 1.40
CA GLU A 24 -0.22 -24.17 1.95
C GLU A 24 -0.68 -23.17 0.90
N ARG A 25 -1.63 -23.58 0.08
CA ARG A 25 -2.41 -22.66 -0.75
C ARG A 25 -3.30 -21.84 0.17
N ILE A 26 -3.04 -20.54 0.28
CA ILE A 26 -3.94 -19.63 0.96
C ILE A 26 -5.16 -19.48 0.06
N ALA A 27 -6.21 -20.26 0.36
CA ALA A 27 -7.46 -20.21 -0.40
C ALA A 27 -8.34 -19.04 0.03
N GLN A 28 -8.10 -18.47 1.22
CA GLN A 28 -8.89 -17.38 1.80
C GLN A 28 -7.99 -16.42 2.58
N ALA A 29 -8.27 -15.13 2.44
CA ALA A 29 -7.67 -14.08 3.26
C ALA A 29 -8.71 -13.00 3.58
N GLU A 30 -8.52 -12.30 4.68
CA GLU A 30 -9.28 -11.10 5.01
C GLU A 30 -8.42 -9.86 4.82
N VAL A 31 -9.04 -8.79 4.31
CA VAL A 31 -8.44 -7.47 4.19
C VAL A 31 -9.07 -6.59 5.25
N HIS A 32 -8.38 -6.48 6.38
CA HIS A 32 -8.80 -5.65 7.49
C HIS A 32 -8.39 -4.19 7.26
N VAL A 33 -9.31 -3.27 7.52
CA VAL A 33 -9.04 -1.83 7.51
C VAL A 33 -9.47 -1.28 8.86
N PHE A 34 -8.51 -0.77 9.63
CA PHE A 34 -8.70 -0.35 11.01
C PHE A 34 -7.79 0.83 11.38
N ARG A 35 -8.07 1.52 12.49
CA ARG A 35 -7.20 2.57 13.00
C ARG A 35 -6.00 1.98 13.74
N ALA A 36 -4.83 2.60 13.59
CA ALA A 36 -3.57 2.11 14.17
C ALA A 36 -3.56 2.04 15.71
N ASP A 37 -4.49 2.71 16.40
CA ASP A 37 -4.65 2.64 17.85
C ASP A 37 -5.42 1.38 18.33
N GLN A 38 -6.03 0.62 17.41
CA GLN A 38 -6.84 -0.56 17.75
C GLN A 38 -6.02 -1.86 17.84
N HIS A 39 -4.99 -2.02 16.97
CA HIS A 39 -4.23 -3.27 16.85
C HIS A 39 -2.72 -3.00 16.67
N ALA A 40 -2.05 -2.59 17.75
CA ALA A 40 -0.64 -2.21 17.73
C ALA A 40 0.29 -3.35 17.28
N GLU A 41 -0.01 -4.60 17.65
CA GLU A 41 0.78 -5.78 17.27
C GLU A 41 0.78 -6.01 15.75
N ILE A 42 -0.37 -5.88 15.09
CA ILE A 42 -0.48 -5.98 13.61
C ILE A 42 0.30 -4.84 12.96
N CYS A 43 0.27 -3.64 13.54
CA CYS A 43 1.05 -2.51 13.06
C CYS A 43 2.57 -2.77 13.11
N HIS A 44 3.06 -3.40 14.17
CA HIS A 44 4.46 -3.80 14.27
C HIS A 44 4.83 -4.84 13.20
N GLU A 45 4.02 -5.89 13.05
CA GLU A 45 4.24 -6.93 12.03
C GLU A 45 4.22 -6.34 10.60
N LEU A 46 3.36 -5.34 10.36
CA LEU A 46 3.28 -4.66 9.06
C LEU A 46 4.59 -3.94 8.71
N VAL A 47 5.21 -3.26 9.70
CA VAL A 47 6.52 -2.62 9.50
C VAL A 47 7.59 -3.67 9.26
N ASP A 48 7.60 -4.79 10.01
CA ASP A 48 8.59 -5.86 9.86
C ASP A 48 8.49 -6.53 8.49
N GLY A 49 7.27 -6.82 8.02
CA GLY A 49 7.04 -7.37 6.68
C GLY A 49 7.52 -6.42 5.57
N HIS A 50 7.21 -5.13 5.69
CA HIS A 50 7.68 -4.12 4.74
C HIS A 50 9.22 -4.04 4.72
N GLN A 51 9.87 -4.02 5.89
CA GLN A 51 11.33 -4.03 5.98
C GLN A 51 11.94 -5.28 5.36
N ALA A 52 11.36 -6.46 5.62
CA ALA A 52 11.85 -7.73 5.09
C ALA A 52 11.80 -7.75 3.56
N VAL A 53 10.70 -7.31 2.96
CA VAL A 53 10.54 -7.22 1.51
C VAL A 53 11.57 -6.26 0.91
N LEU A 54 11.72 -5.06 1.45
CA LEU A 54 12.63 -4.04 0.90
C LEU A 54 14.10 -4.39 1.12
N LYS A 55 14.43 -5.07 2.21
CA LYS A 55 15.78 -5.62 2.44
C LYS A 55 16.22 -6.57 1.33
N ALA A 56 15.30 -7.40 0.82
CA ALA A 56 15.57 -8.30 -0.30
C ALA A 56 15.93 -7.54 -1.59
N TYR A 57 15.51 -6.30 -1.72
CA TYR A 57 15.86 -5.38 -2.82
C TYR A 57 17.04 -4.46 -2.50
N GLY A 58 17.75 -4.68 -1.38
CA GLY A 58 18.92 -3.89 -0.99
C GLY A 58 18.60 -2.54 -0.34
N ILE A 59 17.34 -2.25 -0.04
CA ILE A 59 16.90 -1.02 0.63
C ILE A 59 16.96 -1.25 2.15
N LYS A 60 17.90 -0.57 2.82
CA LYS A 60 18.18 -0.79 4.25
C LYS A 60 17.48 0.20 5.18
N SER A 61 17.07 1.36 4.68
CA SER A 61 16.45 2.42 5.47
C SER A 61 15.48 3.23 4.62
N LEU A 62 14.29 3.50 5.17
CA LEU A 62 13.28 4.42 4.64
C LEU A 62 12.59 5.13 5.80
N THR A 63 12.06 6.32 5.56
CA THR A 63 11.21 7.04 6.52
C THR A 63 9.97 6.23 6.93
N THR A 64 9.48 5.38 6.02
CA THR A 64 8.32 4.51 6.26
C THR A 64 8.60 3.34 7.21
N PHE A 65 9.86 3.11 7.64
CA PHE A 65 10.20 2.08 8.63
C PHE A 65 10.05 2.55 10.08
N ASN A 66 9.79 3.82 10.28
CA ASN A 66 9.56 4.34 11.61
C ASN A 66 8.24 3.75 12.19
N ARG A 67 8.13 3.72 13.51
CA ARG A 67 6.99 3.14 14.25
C ARG A 67 6.20 4.20 15.04
N ASP A 68 6.56 5.49 14.91
CA ASP A 68 5.98 6.59 15.69
C ASP A 68 4.48 6.79 15.39
N TRP A 69 4.00 6.23 14.30
CA TRP A 69 2.61 6.27 13.91
C TRP A 69 1.73 5.19 14.60
N ILE A 70 2.35 4.17 15.22
CA ILE A 70 1.62 3.10 15.91
C ILE A 70 0.93 3.70 17.14
N GLY A 71 -0.39 3.43 17.26
CA GLY A 71 -1.21 4.05 18.28
C GLY A 71 -1.78 5.43 17.91
N ASN A 72 -1.49 5.95 16.71
CA ASN A 72 -2.08 7.19 16.24
C ASN A 72 -3.45 6.92 15.59
N PRO A 73 -4.58 7.45 16.15
CA PRO A 73 -5.93 7.21 15.62
C PRO A 73 -6.20 7.82 14.25
N LYS A 74 -5.34 8.75 13.78
CA LYS A 74 -5.43 9.34 12.44
C LYS A 74 -4.80 8.45 11.35
N VAL A 75 -4.12 7.37 11.74
CA VAL A 75 -3.51 6.44 10.80
C VAL A 75 -4.44 5.25 10.59
N ILE A 76 -4.83 5.05 9.35
CA ILE A 76 -5.64 3.91 8.91
C ILE A 76 -4.71 2.85 8.35
N VAL A 77 -4.85 1.63 8.84
CA VAL A 77 -4.06 0.46 8.44
C VAL A 77 -4.89 -0.43 7.53
N ILE A 78 -4.27 -0.91 6.47
CA ILE A 78 -4.82 -1.93 5.58
C ILE A 78 -3.93 -3.16 5.73
N ALA A 79 -4.48 -4.28 6.18
CA ALA A 79 -3.75 -5.51 6.44
C ALA A 79 -4.43 -6.70 5.78
N ALA A 80 -3.75 -7.41 4.88
CA ALA A 80 -4.23 -8.67 4.33
C ALA A 80 -3.73 -9.82 5.20
N VAL A 81 -4.65 -10.60 5.75
CA VAL A 81 -4.39 -11.69 6.69
C VAL A 81 -4.90 -13.00 6.12
N GLY A 82 -4.02 -13.98 5.96
CA GLY A 82 -4.40 -15.32 5.51
C GLY A 82 -5.14 -16.10 6.59
N LEU A 83 -6.20 -16.83 6.21
CA LEU A 83 -7.05 -17.59 7.14
C LEU A 83 -6.61 -19.06 7.32
N GLY A 84 -5.50 -19.48 6.71
CA GLY A 84 -4.92 -20.82 6.91
C GLY A 84 -4.06 -20.91 8.17
N ALA A 85 -3.89 -22.11 8.71
CA ALA A 85 -2.89 -22.37 9.75
C ALA A 85 -1.50 -22.20 9.12
N GLY A 86 -0.72 -21.21 9.59
CA GLY A 86 0.67 -21.04 9.19
C GLY A 86 1.54 -22.19 9.67
N VAL A 87 2.74 -22.35 9.08
CA VAL A 87 3.73 -23.37 9.45
C VAL A 87 4.09 -23.34 10.95
N ASP A 88 3.85 -22.20 11.60
CA ASP A 88 4.07 -21.97 13.04
C ASP A 88 2.82 -22.16 13.90
N GLY A 89 1.70 -22.68 13.32
CA GLY A 89 0.44 -22.91 14.02
C GLY A 89 -0.37 -21.64 14.35
N ARG A 90 0.07 -20.46 13.92
CA ARG A 90 -0.69 -19.22 14.08
C ARG A 90 -1.76 -19.14 13.02
N THR A 91 -3.02 -18.97 13.45
CA THR A 91 -4.10 -18.51 12.57
C THR A 91 -3.92 -17.03 12.34
N GLY A 92 -3.86 -16.60 11.07
CA GLY A 92 -3.81 -15.18 10.75
C GLY A 92 -2.41 -14.66 10.41
N ARG A 93 -1.76 -15.19 9.37
CA ARG A 93 -0.48 -14.67 8.88
C ARG A 93 -0.70 -13.40 8.06
N LEU A 94 0.07 -12.35 8.38
CA LEU A 94 0.07 -11.13 7.57
C LEU A 94 0.72 -11.37 6.20
N LEU A 95 -0.04 -11.12 5.13
CA LEU A 95 0.35 -11.38 3.74
C LEU A 95 0.76 -10.12 2.98
N GLY A 96 0.42 -8.97 3.52
CA GLY A 96 0.71 -7.68 2.93
C GLY A 96 -0.06 -6.59 3.63
N GLY A 97 0.23 -5.35 3.28
CA GLY A 97 -0.51 -4.23 3.81
C GLY A 97 0.01 -2.88 3.35
N ALA A 98 -0.63 -1.85 3.87
CA ALA A 98 -0.32 -0.45 3.67
C ALA A 98 -0.87 0.35 4.84
N ARG A 99 -0.55 1.63 4.90
CA ARG A 99 -1.20 2.58 5.82
C ARG A 99 -1.46 3.91 5.15
N MET A 100 -2.48 4.60 5.62
CA MET A 100 -2.81 5.96 5.23
C MET A 100 -2.69 6.87 6.45
N HIS A 101 -1.93 7.94 6.35
CA HIS A 101 -1.82 8.98 7.37
C HIS A 101 -2.81 10.09 7.05
N GLY A 102 -3.87 10.23 7.86
CA GLY A 102 -4.77 11.38 7.78
C GLY A 102 -4.09 12.62 8.36
N ALA A 103 -4.27 13.76 7.70
CA ALA A 103 -3.65 15.03 8.08
C ALA A 103 -4.70 16.11 8.33
N HIS A 104 -4.58 16.82 9.45
CA HIS A 104 -5.31 18.06 9.73
C HIS A 104 -4.42 19.30 9.52
N THR A 105 -3.11 19.10 9.48
CA THR A 105 -2.13 20.11 9.12
C THR A 105 -1.13 19.51 8.15
N VAL A 106 -0.51 20.33 7.33
CA VAL A 106 0.47 19.89 6.32
C VAL A 106 1.66 19.17 6.97
N ASP A 107 2.05 19.57 8.19
CA ASP A 107 3.16 18.95 8.92
C ASP A 107 2.91 17.50 9.34
N GLU A 108 1.66 17.06 9.36
CA GLU A 108 1.29 15.67 9.67
C GLU A 108 1.51 14.72 8.49
N LEU A 109 1.66 15.24 7.26
CA LEU A 109 1.98 14.42 6.09
C LEU A 109 3.43 13.92 6.14
N PRO A 110 3.69 12.61 6.13
CA PRO A 110 5.05 12.05 6.15
C PRO A 110 5.95 12.55 5.01
N LEU A 111 5.38 12.86 3.85
CA LEU A 111 6.13 13.37 2.70
C LEU A 111 6.82 14.71 3.00
N LEU A 112 6.24 15.57 3.84
CA LEU A 112 6.88 16.83 4.23
C LEU A 112 8.18 16.59 5.02
N LYS A 113 8.22 15.57 5.88
CA LYS A 113 9.44 15.16 6.59
C LYS A 113 10.48 14.57 5.63
N ALA A 114 10.02 13.90 4.57
CA ALA A 114 10.89 13.22 3.62
C ALA A 114 11.52 14.17 2.58
N ILE A 115 10.77 15.12 2.07
CA ILE A 115 11.15 15.94 0.91
C ILE A 115 10.89 17.45 1.07
N GLY A 116 10.25 17.89 2.15
CA GLY A 116 9.85 19.30 2.35
C GLY A 116 11.00 20.30 2.32
N GLY A 117 12.22 19.87 2.64
CA GLY A 117 13.41 20.70 2.55
C GLY A 117 13.95 20.91 1.12
N GLN A 118 13.38 20.24 0.12
CA GLN A 118 13.82 20.33 -1.28
C GLN A 118 13.04 21.37 -2.09
N ASP A 119 11.86 21.78 -1.60
CA ASP A 119 11.03 22.81 -2.23
C ASP A 119 10.31 23.62 -1.17
N SER A 120 10.60 24.91 -1.11
CA SER A 120 10.00 25.83 -0.11
C SER A 120 8.52 26.11 -0.37
N GLY A 121 8.03 25.93 -1.59
CA GLY A 121 6.61 26.10 -1.97
C GLY A 121 5.75 24.85 -1.70
N LEU A 122 6.37 23.70 -1.38
CA LEU A 122 5.64 22.45 -1.20
C LEU A 122 4.57 22.55 -0.11
N ARG A 123 4.87 23.22 1.00
CA ARG A 123 3.92 23.41 2.10
C ARG A 123 2.66 24.15 1.64
N GLU A 124 2.84 25.32 1.02
CA GLU A 124 1.74 26.15 0.52
C GLU A 124 0.92 25.39 -0.55
N HIS A 125 1.60 24.62 -1.40
CA HIS A 125 0.95 23.78 -2.40
C HIS A 125 0.05 22.69 -1.79
N MET A 126 0.42 22.15 -0.63
CA MET A 126 -0.32 21.05 0.01
C MET A 126 -1.48 21.52 0.91
N GLU A 127 -1.45 22.75 1.41
CA GLU A 127 -2.45 23.29 2.36
C GLU A 127 -3.91 23.12 1.89
N PRO A 128 -4.31 23.50 0.66
CA PRO A 128 -5.68 23.39 0.22
C PRO A 128 -6.21 21.96 0.25
N TYR A 129 -5.35 20.97 -0.07
CA TYR A 129 -5.75 19.57 -0.05
C TYR A 129 -5.92 19.03 1.35
N VAL A 130 -5.11 19.51 2.31
CA VAL A 130 -5.23 19.12 3.72
C VAL A 130 -6.54 19.66 4.30
N GLU A 131 -6.92 20.88 3.98
CA GLU A 131 -8.20 21.48 4.38
C GLU A 131 -9.40 20.70 3.84
N GLU A 132 -9.28 20.11 2.64
CA GLU A 132 -10.33 19.31 2.01
C GLU A 132 -10.32 17.81 2.44
N GLY A 133 -9.38 17.38 3.25
CA GLY A 133 -9.27 16.00 3.76
C GLY A 133 -8.23 15.16 3.01
N ALA A 134 -6.96 15.36 3.36
CA ALA A 134 -5.82 14.65 2.78
C ALA A 134 -5.38 13.46 3.63
N PHE A 135 -5.02 12.39 2.92
CA PHE A 135 -4.32 11.22 3.44
C PHE A 135 -3.06 10.95 2.63
N GLU A 136 -2.02 10.43 3.29
CA GLU A 136 -0.82 9.95 2.60
C GLU A 136 -0.68 8.43 2.74
N LEU A 137 -0.62 7.74 1.60
CA LEU A 137 -0.38 6.30 1.50
C LEU A 137 1.11 6.00 1.59
N GLY A 138 1.48 5.12 2.49
CA GLY A 138 2.86 4.66 2.66
C GLY A 138 2.97 3.24 3.18
N GLY A 139 4.20 2.72 3.23
CA GLY A 139 4.51 1.40 3.79
C GLY A 139 3.86 0.21 3.07
N MET A 140 3.54 0.36 1.79
CA MET A 140 2.86 -0.67 1.00
C MET A 140 3.78 -1.84 0.64
N TRP A 141 3.30 -3.04 0.85
CA TRP A 141 3.96 -4.28 0.42
C TRP A 141 2.97 -5.43 0.26
N ASN A 142 3.36 -6.42 -0.56
CA ASN A 142 2.67 -7.70 -0.72
C ASN A 142 3.69 -8.83 -0.55
N SER A 143 3.28 -9.92 0.06
CA SER A 143 4.09 -11.13 0.13
C SER A 143 4.20 -11.83 -1.23
N ILE A 144 5.23 -12.66 -1.39
CA ILE A 144 5.41 -13.49 -2.60
C ILE A 144 4.24 -14.48 -2.76
N GLU A 145 3.65 -14.92 -1.66
CA GLU A 145 2.49 -15.80 -1.64
C GLU A 145 1.29 -15.13 -2.31
N MET A 146 0.95 -13.90 -1.91
CA MET A 146 -0.14 -13.12 -2.52
C MET A 146 0.09 -12.89 -4.02
N ALA A 147 1.28 -12.48 -4.41
CA ALA A 147 1.61 -12.24 -5.82
C ALA A 147 1.39 -13.49 -6.68
N GLY A 148 1.68 -14.68 -6.15
CA GLY A 148 1.48 -15.94 -6.86
C GLY A 148 0.01 -16.37 -7.00
N MET A 149 -0.89 -15.80 -6.20
CA MET A 149 -2.33 -16.08 -6.21
C MET A 149 -3.12 -15.13 -7.12
N GLY A 150 -2.45 -14.28 -7.90
CA GLY A 150 -3.10 -13.35 -8.82
C GLY A 150 -3.44 -11.98 -8.22
N VAL A 151 -2.99 -11.71 -7.00
CA VAL A 151 -3.16 -10.39 -6.40
C VAL A 151 -2.25 -9.39 -7.11
N GLU A 152 -2.84 -8.33 -7.65
CA GLU A 152 -2.09 -7.28 -8.33
C GLU A 152 -1.19 -6.51 -7.36
N ALA A 153 -0.04 -6.04 -7.86
CA ALA A 153 0.88 -5.23 -7.05
C ALA A 153 0.25 -3.92 -6.54
N THR A 154 -0.81 -3.45 -7.21
CA THR A 154 -1.58 -2.25 -6.85
C THR A 154 -2.76 -2.52 -5.91
N PHE A 155 -3.00 -3.75 -5.51
CA PHE A 155 -4.18 -4.13 -4.74
C PHE A 155 -4.31 -3.33 -3.42
N MET A 156 -3.20 -3.13 -2.70
CA MET A 156 -3.22 -2.34 -1.45
C MET A 156 -3.55 -0.86 -1.71
N ILE A 157 -3.20 -0.32 -2.89
CA ILE A 157 -3.61 1.03 -3.29
C ILE A 157 -5.11 1.06 -3.54
N GLN A 158 -5.67 0.04 -4.20
CA GLN A 158 -7.11 -0.05 -4.47
C GLN A 158 -7.90 -0.15 -3.16
N ALA A 159 -7.43 -0.95 -2.20
CA ALA A 159 -8.04 -1.02 -0.88
C ALA A 159 -7.96 0.33 -0.12
N ALA A 160 -6.84 1.04 -0.24
CA ALA A 160 -6.67 2.37 0.33
C ALA A 160 -7.61 3.41 -0.32
N MET A 161 -7.80 3.36 -1.64
CA MET A 161 -8.76 4.22 -2.34
C MET A 161 -10.20 3.99 -1.86
N ALA A 162 -10.59 2.73 -1.61
CA ALA A 162 -11.90 2.43 -1.06
C ALA A 162 -12.04 2.92 0.37
N ALA A 163 -11.02 2.71 1.21
CA ALA A 163 -11.00 3.16 2.60
C ALA A 163 -10.99 4.69 2.73
N LEU A 164 -10.34 5.41 1.80
CA LEU A 164 -10.26 6.88 1.80
C LEU A 164 -11.64 7.52 1.98
N THR A 165 -12.62 7.13 1.17
CA THR A 165 -13.96 7.72 1.18
C THR A 165 -14.74 7.35 2.43
N ILE A 166 -14.55 6.14 2.95
CA ILE A 166 -15.20 5.67 4.18
C ILE A 166 -14.66 6.44 5.38
N CYS A 167 -13.36 6.79 5.36
CA CYS A 167 -12.73 7.63 6.38
C CYS A 167 -13.01 9.14 6.20
N GLY A 168 -13.85 9.54 5.25
CA GLY A 168 -14.15 10.95 4.97
C GLY A 168 -13.04 11.72 4.27
N GLY A 169 -12.05 11.02 3.71
CA GLY A 169 -10.97 11.63 2.94
C GLY A 169 -11.36 11.92 1.50
N ARG A 170 -10.73 12.95 0.93
CA ARG A 170 -10.91 13.35 -0.47
C ARG A 170 -9.65 13.14 -1.31
N HIS A 171 -8.49 13.40 -0.74
CA HIS A 171 -7.21 13.33 -1.44
C HIS A 171 -6.33 12.23 -0.87
N LEU A 172 -5.84 11.34 -1.74
CA LEU A 172 -4.87 10.31 -1.39
C LEU A 172 -3.55 10.59 -2.08
N PHE A 173 -2.55 10.99 -1.31
CA PHE A 173 -1.20 11.23 -1.78
C PHE A 173 -0.33 9.99 -1.62
N ALA A 174 0.69 9.88 -2.47
CA ALA A 174 1.76 8.89 -2.33
C ALA A 174 3.08 9.46 -2.85
N LEU A 175 4.14 9.39 -2.05
CA LEU A 175 5.49 9.64 -2.52
C LEU A 175 6.01 8.38 -3.20
N THR A 176 6.19 8.42 -4.51
CA THR A 176 6.31 7.22 -5.33
C THR A 176 7.47 7.25 -6.32
N SER A 177 8.08 6.10 -6.56
CA SER A 177 9.11 5.96 -7.59
C SER A 177 8.51 6.03 -9.00
N PRO A 178 9.30 6.34 -10.05
CA PRO A 178 8.81 6.32 -11.43
C PRO A 178 8.24 4.97 -11.88
N VAL A 179 8.67 3.86 -11.28
CA VAL A 179 8.11 2.52 -11.54
C VAL A 179 6.71 2.41 -10.94
N THR A 180 6.58 2.72 -9.66
CA THR A 180 5.29 2.69 -8.95
C THR A 180 4.31 3.67 -9.57
N ARG A 181 4.78 4.85 -10.01
CA ARG A 181 3.96 5.85 -10.70
C ARG A 181 3.29 5.29 -11.95
N ARG A 182 4.01 4.49 -12.75
CA ARG A 182 3.42 3.81 -13.93
C ARG A 182 2.31 2.84 -13.54
N MET A 183 2.48 2.13 -12.42
CA MET A 183 1.47 1.19 -11.90
C MET A 183 0.23 1.91 -11.34
N GLN A 184 0.37 3.14 -10.87
CA GLN A 184 -0.73 3.97 -10.36
C GLN A 184 -1.55 4.66 -11.47
N LYS A 185 -1.02 4.75 -12.69
CA LYS A 185 -1.72 5.39 -13.81
C LYS A 185 -3.12 4.81 -14.08
N PRO A 186 -3.33 3.47 -14.10
CA PRO A 186 -4.67 2.89 -14.25
C PRO A 186 -5.64 3.17 -13.09
N LEU A 187 -5.12 3.65 -11.97
CA LEU A 187 -5.86 4.02 -10.76
C LEU A 187 -6.19 5.52 -10.74
N ALA A 188 -5.92 6.24 -11.83
CA ALA A 188 -6.15 7.68 -11.97
C ALA A 188 -5.42 8.54 -10.93
N PHE A 189 -4.22 8.13 -10.51
CA PHE A 189 -3.31 9.03 -9.80
C PHE A 189 -2.63 9.97 -10.80
N PHE A 190 -2.57 11.24 -10.47
CA PHE A 190 -1.89 12.28 -11.26
C PHE A 190 -0.65 12.77 -10.50
N THR A 191 0.37 13.19 -11.24
CA THR A 191 1.59 13.74 -10.64
C THR A 191 1.38 15.21 -10.31
N GLU A 192 1.88 15.65 -9.15
CA GLU A 192 1.94 17.05 -8.76
C GLU A 192 3.17 17.71 -9.41
N ASP A 193 3.03 18.15 -10.67
CA ASP A 193 4.14 18.67 -11.45
C ASP A 193 4.52 20.12 -11.08
N GLY A 194 3.66 20.81 -10.31
CA GLY A 194 3.86 22.19 -9.87
C GLY A 194 4.86 22.37 -8.73
N VAL A 195 5.43 21.28 -8.19
CA VAL A 195 6.38 21.28 -7.07
C VAL A 195 7.60 20.44 -7.39
N GLY A 196 8.72 20.70 -6.67
CA GLY A 196 10.00 20.04 -6.90
C GLY A 196 10.67 20.45 -8.21
N ASP A 197 11.64 19.67 -8.66
CA ASP A 197 12.29 19.86 -9.96
C ASP A 197 11.44 19.19 -11.06
N ASN A 198 10.50 19.96 -11.67
CA ASN A 198 9.55 19.44 -12.67
C ASN A 198 8.77 18.22 -12.17
N GLY A 199 8.24 18.25 -10.96
CA GLY A 199 7.50 17.15 -10.32
C GLY A 199 8.38 16.08 -9.68
N TYR A 200 9.71 16.25 -9.66
CA TYR A 200 10.64 15.27 -9.12
C TYR A 200 11.33 15.76 -7.85
N PHE A 201 11.54 14.82 -6.96
CA PHE A 201 12.30 14.96 -5.73
C PHE A 201 13.38 13.88 -5.64
N THR A 202 14.45 14.17 -4.93
CA THR A 202 15.50 13.19 -4.62
C THR A 202 15.08 12.39 -3.39
N TYR A 203 14.69 11.13 -3.57
CA TYR A 203 14.24 10.27 -2.45
C TYR A 203 14.23 8.79 -2.86
N PRO A 204 14.53 7.84 -1.97
CA PRO A 204 15.03 8.00 -0.59
C PRO A 204 16.53 8.25 -0.49
N THR A 205 17.24 8.22 -1.59
CA THR A 205 18.69 8.44 -1.66
C THR A 205 19.03 9.45 -2.75
N PRO A 206 20.23 10.08 -2.77
CA PRO A 206 20.63 11.01 -3.81
C PRO A 206 20.61 10.48 -5.24
N LYS A 207 20.55 9.16 -5.42
CA LYS A 207 20.55 8.49 -6.74
C LYS A 207 19.15 8.13 -7.23
N LEU A 208 18.13 8.28 -6.40
CA LEU A 208 16.76 7.87 -6.70
C LEU A 208 15.85 9.09 -6.79
N ARG A 209 14.91 9.03 -7.72
CA ARG A 209 13.88 10.04 -7.89
C ARG A 209 12.52 9.53 -7.42
N ALA A 210 11.76 10.42 -6.84
CA ALA A 210 10.36 10.20 -6.49
C ALA A 210 9.50 11.35 -7.03
N THR A 211 8.20 11.10 -7.14
CA THR A 211 7.17 12.10 -7.46
C THR A 211 6.07 12.03 -6.42
N ILE A 212 5.37 13.12 -6.20
CA ILE A 212 4.10 13.11 -5.47
C ILE A 212 3.02 12.73 -6.47
N ALA A 213 2.31 11.65 -6.20
CA ALA A 213 1.13 11.24 -6.97
C ALA A 213 -0.12 11.44 -6.11
N ARG A 214 -1.22 11.96 -6.69
CA ARG A 214 -2.47 12.23 -6.01
C ARG A 214 -3.66 11.62 -6.74
N TYR A 215 -4.52 10.98 -6.00
CA TYR A 215 -5.89 10.64 -6.38
C TYR A 215 -6.86 11.54 -5.63
N THR A 216 -7.88 12.07 -6.32
CA THR A 216 -8.92 12.92 -5.73
C THR A 216 -10.30 12.31 -6.00
N PHE A 217 -11.06 12.08 -4.94
CA PHE A 217 -12.45 11.60 -5.00
C PHE A 217 -13.41 12.79 -4.87
N PRO A 218 -14.50 12.83 -5.66
CA PRO A 218 -14.90 11.87 -6.71
C PRO A 218 -14.31 12.19 -8.10
N GLU A 219 -13.57 13.28 -8.27
CA GLU A 219 -13.19 13.84 -9.57
C GLU A 219 -12.45 12.86 -10.47
N HIS A 220 -11.52 12.10 -9.88
CA HIS A 220 -10.69 11.15 -10.63
C HIS A 220 -11.36 9.78 -10.82
N LEU A 221 -12.49 9.50 -10.15
CA LEU A 221 -13.15 8.20 -10.23
C LEU A 221 -13.56 7.83 -11.67
N LYS A 222 -13.92 8.81 -12.48
CA LYS A 222 -14.28 8.61 -13.89
C LYS A 222 -13.14 8.06 -14.74
N ASP A 223 -11.89 8.36 -14.36
CA ASP A 223 -10.65 8.01 -15.07
C ASP A 223 -10.05 6.68 -14.57
N VAL A 224 -10.59 6.13 -13.47
CA VAL A 224 -10.20 4.82 -12.93
C VAL A 224 -10.65 3.70 -13.88
N GLN A 225 -9.76 2.72 -14.12
CA GLN A 225 -10.10 1.56 -14.96
C GLN A 225 -11.39 0.89 -14.48
N PRO A 226 -12.28 0.42 -15.40
CA PRO A 226 -13.60 -0.11 -15.05
C PRO A 226 -13.57 -1.25 -14.02
N LYS A 227 -12.61 -2.19 -14.12
CA LYS A 227 -12.50 -3.31 -13.18
C LYS A 227 -12.13 -2.85 -11.76
N VAL A 228 -11.28 -1.82 -11.65
CA VAL A 228 -10.91 -1.23 -10.37
C VAL A 228 -12.09 -0.48 -9.79
N ARG A 229 -12.77 0.31 -10.60
CA ARG A 229 -13.98 1.02 -10.18
C ARG A 229 -15.03 0.06 -9.64
N ALA A 230 -15.29 -1.06 -10.33
CA ALA A 230 -16.23 -2.07 -9.87
C ALA A 230 -15.82 -2.67 -8.51
N LEU A 231 -14.51 -2.86 -8.26
CA LEU A 231 -14.01 -3.28 -6.95
C LEU A 231 -14.29 -2.23 -5.87
N LEU A 232 -13.99 -0.95 -6.14
CA LEU A 232 -14.24 0.14 -5.19
C LEU A 232 -15.74 0.24 -4.86
N GLU A 233 -16.60 0.24 -5.88
CA GLU A 233 -18.05 0.29 -5.72
C GLU A 233 -18.58 -0.91 -4.92
N GLY A 234 -18.05 -2.11 -5.17
CA GLY A 234 -18.37 -3.32 -4.41
C GLY A 234 -18.01 -3.21 -2.93
N ILE A 235 -16.82 -2.65 -2.62
CA ILE A 235 -16.41 -2.41 -1.23
C ILE A 235 -17.31 -1.37 -0.57
N TRP A 236 -17.64 -0.27 -1.24
CA TRP A 236 -18.53 0.77 -0.69
C TRP A 236 -19.94 0.27 -0.42
N GLN A 237 -20.47 -0.64 -1.26
CA GLN A 237 -21.78 -1.25 -1.07
C GLN A 237 -21.81 -2.26 0.08
N ASN A 238 -20.70 -2.96 0.33
CA ASN A 238 -20.60 -3.98 1.37
C ASN A 238 -19.21 -3.97 2.03
N PRO A 239 -18.90 -2.97 2.85
CA PRO A 239 -17.55 -2.77 3.41
C PRO A 239 -17.10 -3.87 4.37
N GLU A 240 -18.04 -4.60 5.00
CA GLU A 240 -17.75 -5.65 5.97
C GLU A 240 -17.88 -7.07 5.40
N GLY A 241 -18.17 -7.22 4.10
CA GLY A 241 -18.45 -8.54 3.57
C GLY A 241 -18.17 -8.75 2.10
N MET A 242 -17.73 -7.71 1.37
CA MET A 242 -17.37 -7.82 -0.03
C MET A 242 -16.25 -8.85 -0.21
N VAL A 243 -16.41 -9.78 -1.15
CA VAL A 243 -15.42 -10.79 -1.51
C VAL A 243 -14.89 -10.51 -2.90
N HIS A 244 -13.59 -10.29 -3.00
CA HIS A 244 -12.86 -10.16 -4.26
C HIS A 244 -12.12 -11.46 -4.57
N GLN A 245 -12.55 -12.17 -5.61
CA GLN A 245 -11.91 -13.40 -6.05
C GLN A 245 -10.84 -13.08 -7.09
N VAL A 246 -9.64 -13.62 -6.88
CA VAL A 246 -8.51 -13.51 -7.80
C VAL A 246 -7.97 -14.88 -8.18
N HIS A 247 -7.40 -14.98 -9.38
CA HIS A 247 -6.87 -16.21 -9.95
C HIS A 247 -5.42 -15.96 -10.38
N GLY A 248 -4.52 -16.79 -9.94
CA GLY A 248 -3.11 -16.73 -10.29
C GLY A 248 -2.52 -18.10 -10.60
N PRO A 249 -1.25 -18.15 -11.04
CA PRO A 249 -0.59 -19.40 -11.41
C PRO A 249 -0.44 -20.41 -10.26
N LYS A 250 -0.56 -19.94 -9.00
CA LYS A 250 -0.50 -20.81 -7.81
C LYS A 250 -1.86 -21.22 -7.28
N GLY A 251 -2.96 -20.69 -7.81
CA GLY A 251 -4.32 -21.03 -7.41
C GLY A 251 -5.25 -19.84 -7.34
N GLU A 252 -6.34 -20.00 -6.62
CA GLU A 252 -7.38 -19.00 -6.39
C GLU A 252 -7.29 -18.48 -4.96
N LEU A 253 -7.60 -17.19 -4.79
CA LEU A 253 -7.68 -16.55 -3.49
C LEU A 253 -8.94 -15.69 -3.41
N ASN A 254 -9.72 -15.91 -2.34
CA ASN A 254 -10.84 -15.06 -1.96
C ASN A 254 -10.38 -14.06 -0.90
N LEU A 255 -10.49 -12.78 -1.23
CA LEU A 255 -10.14 -11.66 -0.36
C LEU A 255 -11.43 -11.04 0.19
N LYS A 256 -11.75 -11.29 1.46
CA LYS A 256 -12.92 -10.71 2.12
C LYS A 256 -12.55 -9.41 2.81
N PHE A 257 -13.26 -8.35 2.51
CA PHE A 257 -13.06 -7.04 3.13
C PHE A 257 -13.74 -6.96 4.51
N ARG A 258 -13.05 -6.27 5.44
CA ARG A 258 -13.47 -5.96 6.80
C ARG A 258 -13.05 -4.53 7.13
N LEU A 259 -13.91 -3.56 6.88
CA LEU A 259 -13.62 -2.16 7.17
C LEU A 259 -14.24 -1.78 8.52
N GLU A 260 -13.38 -1.56 9.51
CA GLU A 260 -13.71 -1.29 10.92
C GLU A 260 -13.29 0.15 11.31
N VAL A 261 -13.50 1.14 10.41
CA VAL A 261 -13.06 2.55 10.56
C VAL A 261 -14.23 3.52 10.66
#